data_bd9c2cc6f7014b7eef63ae811ec2c215
#
_entry.id   bd9c2cc6f7014b7eef63ae811ec2c215
#
_cell.length_a   1.000
_cell.length_b   1.000
_cell.length_c   1.000
_cell.angle_alpha   90.00
_cell.angle_beta   90.00
_cell.angle_gamma   90.00
#
_symmetry.space_group_name_H-M   'P 1'
#
loop_
_entity.id
_entity.type
_entity.pdbx_description
1 polymer ?
#
loop_
_entity_poly.entity_id
_entity_poly.type
_entity_poly.pdbx_seq_one_letter_code
_entity_poly.pdbx_strand_id
1 'polypeptide(L)'
;SLAPPSPDSLSSSPQKPSNSLRTSTANSIPVARNYWDGFTSSTMKFSPENARPSLEETRAVRVGDWQIAPLPDDLQDRRSEITGPVDRKMMINALNSGACVFMADLEDSNTPHWHNQIQGQINLRGAYDCSISFTNPEGKHYALKDGRLAVMLIRPRGLHMEEKHLLVEGESSSGSLLDVGLYLFHNAQRALDAGTGPYFYLPKIEGHLEARWFNEVFTWSEQRLGIPHGSIKATVLIETILAAFEMEEIIHELRDHMAGLNAGR
;
A
#
# COMPACT_ATOMS: atom_id res chain seq x y z
N SER A 1 -8.37 61.79 10.83
CA SER A 1 -9.41 60.95 11.41
C SER A 1 -10.12 60.21 10.29
N LEU A 2 -9.84 58.96 10.15
CA LEU A 2 -10.55 58.05 9.25
C LEU A 2 -11.12 56.94 10.13
N ALA A 3 -12.45 56.74 10.08
CA ALA A 3 -13.20 55.75 10.80
C ALA A 3 -12.97 54.36 10.22
N PRO A 4 -13.07 53.26 11.04
CA PRO A 4 -12.93 51.90 10.56
C PRO A 4 -14.17 51.43 9.80
N PRO A 5 -14.05 50.54 8.81
CA PRO A 5 -15.21 49.99 8.07
C PRO A 5 -15.98 48.96 8.90
N SER A 6 -17.28 48.89 8.67
CA SER A 6 -18.24 48.01 9.33
C SER A 6 -18.12 46.55 8.89
N PRO A 7 -18.51 45.58 9.77
CA PRO A 7 -18.39 44.15 9.51
C PRO A 7 -19.70 43.61 8.87
N ASP A 8 -19.79 43.63 7.54
CA ASP A 8 -20.86 42.90 6.81
C ASP A 8 -20.41 42.65 5.37
N SER A 9 -19.70 41.56 5.14
CA SER A 9 -19.67 40.78 3.87
C SER A 9 -18.66 39.63 3.90
N LEU A 10 -18.95 38.53 4.54
CA LEU A 10 -18.29 37.25 4.32
C LEU A 10 -19.31 36.14 4.55
N SER A 11 -20.23 35.98 3.59
CA SER A 11 -21.01 34.76 3.43
C SER A 11 -20.65 34.10 2.10
N SER A 12 -19.54 33.39 2.08
CA SER A 12 -19.28 32.39 1.04
C SER A 12 -19.27 31.01 1.70
N SER A 13 -20.38 30.31 1.57
CA SER A 13 -20.53 28.91 1.96
C SER A 13 -19.49 28.06 1.20
N PRO A 14 -18.82 27.08 1.85
CA PRO A 14 -17.92 26.20 1.15
C PRO A 14 -18.67 25.34 0.14
N GLN A 15 -18.25 25.38 -1.11
CA GLN A 15 -18.76 24.50 -2.17
C GLN A 15 -18.50 23.04 -1.81
N LYS A 16 -19.54 22.20 -1.89
CA LYS A 16 -19.45 20.76 -1.71
C LYS A 16 -18.51 20.16 -2.78
N PRO A 17 -17.59 19.26 -2.40
CA PRO A 17 -16.72 18.59 -3.38
C PRO A 17 -17.52 17.74 -4.35
N SER A 18 -17.06 17.71 -5.60
CA SER A 18 -17.72 17.06 -6.74
C SER A 18 -17.90 15.54 -6.56
N ASN A 19 -18.99 15.02 -7.11
CA ASN A 19 -19.49 13.64 -7.00
C ASN A 19 -18.56 12.52 -7.55
N SER A 20 -17.41 12.82 -8.17
CA SER A 20 -16.56 11.80 -8.82
C SER A 20 -15.74 10.92 -7.87
N LEU A 21 -15.43 11.43 -6.65
CA LEU A 21 -14.76 10.64 -5.61
C LEU A 21 -15.75 9.77 -4.81
N ARG A 22 -17.04 10.11 -4.81
CA ARG A 22 -18.05 9.37 -4.05
C ARG A 22 -18.36 7.97 -4.59
N THR A 23 -18.26 7.76 -5.90
CA THR A 23 -18.65 6.49 -6.54
C THR A 23 -17.63 5.36 -6.38
N SER A 24 -16.35 5.69 -6.20
CA SER A 24 -15.29 4.67 -6.08
C SER A 24 -15.18 4.07 -4.67
N THR A 25 -15.43 4.87 -3.64
CA THR A 25 -15.29 4.45 -2.24
C THR A 25 -16.56 3.82 -1.67
N ALA A 26 -17.77 4.24 -2.13
CA ALA A 26 -19.04 3.74 -1.60
C ALA A 26 -19.26 2.23 -1.82
N ASN A 27 -18.69 1.65 -2.89
CA ASN A 27 -18.84 0.21 -3.18
C ASN A 27 -17.85 -0.70 -2.41
N SER A 28 -16.74 -0.15 -1.90
CA SER A 28 -15.75 -0.90 -1.11
C SER A 28 -15.98 -0.82 0.40
N ILE A 29 -16.74 0.18 0.87
CA ILE A 29 -16.99 0.43 2.30
C ILE A 29 -17.80 -0.70 2.98
N PRO A 30 -18.85 -1.31 2.39
CA PRO A 30 -19.55 -2.42 3.04
C PRO A 30 -18.65 -3.64 3.28
N VAL A 31 -17.74 -3.94 2.35
CA VAL A 31 -16.78 -5.04 2.49
C VAL A 31 -15.78 -4.70 3.60
N ALA A 32 -15.21 -3.50 3.60
CA ALA A 32 -14.29 -3.06 4.65
C ALA A 32 -14.97 -2.98 6.03
N ARG A 33 -16.22 -2.52 6.12
CA ARG A 33 -16.98 -2.41 7.37
C ARG A 33 -17.31 -3.80 7.95
N ASN A 34 -17.79 -4.73 7.13
CA ASN A 34 -18.07 -6.10 7.58
C ASN A 34 -16.80 -6.82 8.05
N TYR A 35 -15.65 -6.49 7.46
CA TYR A 35 -14.34 -6.98 7.90
C TYR A 35 -13.90 -6.34 9.22
N TRP A 36 -14.07 -5.03 9.38
CA TRP A 36 -13.75 -4.29 10.61
C TRP A 36 -14.58 -4.77 11.81
N ASP A 37 -15.89 -4.99 11.62
CA ASP A 37 -16.77 -5.49 12.67
C ASP A 37 -16.41 -6.94 13.07
N GLY A 38 -15.96 -7.77 12.13
CA GLY A 38 -15.40 -9.10 12.40
C GLY A 38 -14.05 -9.03 13.11
N PHE A 39 -13.20 -8.07 12.75
CA PHE A 39 -11.87 -7.89 13.30
C PHE A 39 -11.89 -7.35 14.73
N THR A 40 -12.71 -6.34 15.04
CA THR A 40 -12.83 -5.79 16.39
C THR A 40 -13.45 -6.77 17.40
N SER A 41 -14.26 -7.72 16.92
CA SER A 41 -14.82 -8.79 17.75
C SER A 41 -13.85 -9.96 17.97
N SER A 42 -12.82 -10.10 17.13
CA SER A 42 -11.85 -11.20 17.16
C SER A 42 -10.49 -10.83 17.75
N THR A 43 -10.39 -9.75 18.54
CA THR A 43 -9.19 -9.50 19.37
C THR A 43 -9.05 -10.63 20.40
N MET A 44 -8.68 -11.81 19.89
CA MET A 44 -8.30 -12.92 20.76
C MET A 44 -7.02 -12.52 21.49
N LYS A 45 -7.13 -12.36 22.79
CA LYS A 45 -5.95 -12.28 23.65
C LYS A 45 -5.14 -13.54 23.42
N PHE A 46 -3.95 -13.39 22.85
CA PHE A 46 -3.01 -14.49 22.68
C PHE A 46 -2.71 -15.07 24.06
N SER A 47 -3.03 -16.33 24.27
CA SER A 47 -2.60 -17.14 25.39
C SER A 47 -1.85 -18.33 24.81
N PRO A 48 -0.75 -18.80 25.42
CA PRO A 48 -0.06 -20.02 24.99
C PRO A 48 -0.99 -21.25 24.94
N GLU A 49 -2.06 -21.23 25.75
CA GLU A 49 -3.10 -22.26 25.77
C GLU A 49 -4.06 -22.20 24.58
N ASN A 50 -4.07 -21.04 23.86
CA ASN A 50 -4.82 -20.76 22.65
C ASN A 50 -3.90 -20.67 21.42
N ALA A 51 -2.71 -21.28 21.47
CA ALA A 51 -1.90 -21.45 20.26
C ALA A 51 -2.80 -22.08 19.19
N ARG A 52 -3.13 -21.29 18.14
CA ARG A 52 -4.06 -21.72 17.10
C ARG A 52 -3.52 -23.00 16.49
N PRO A 53 -4.18 -24.16 16.67
CA PRO A 53 -3.91 -25.28 15.79
C PRO A 53 -4.16 -24.81 14.37
N SER A 54 -3.44 -25.36 13.41
CA SER A 54 -3.74 -25.15 12.00
C SER A 54 -5.24 -25.31 11.79
N LEU A 55 -5.89 -24.30 11.19
CA LEU A 55 -7.35 -24.28 11.03
C LEU A 55 -7.81 -25.50 10.25
N GLU A 56 -8.70 -26.31 10.82
CA GLU A 56 -9.21 -27.50 10.12
C GLU A 56 -9.96 -27.11 8.85
N GLU A 57 -10.66 -25.98 8.85
CA GLU A 57 -11.38 -25.43 7.72
C GLU A 57 -10.49 -25.11 6.51
N THR A 58 -9.20 -24.80 6.73
CA THR A 58 -8.23 -24.50 5.66
C THR A 58 -7.32 -25.68 5.34
N ARG A 59 -7.56 -26.88 5.92
CA ARG A 59 -6.76 -28.07 5.69
C ARG A 59 -6.59 -28.37 4.20
N ALA A 60 -7.64 -28.18 3.39
CA ALA A 60 -7.59 -28.42 1.96
C ALA A 60 -6.52 -27.57 1.25
N VAL A 61 -6.23 -26.37 1.75
CA VAL A 61 -5.14 -25.52 1.25
C VAL A 61 -3.78 -26.16 1.50
N ARG A 62 -3.53 -26.62 2.74
CA ARG A 62 -2.24 -27.20 3.14
C ARG A 62 -1.91 -28.55 2.51
N VAL A 63 -2.92 -29.31 2.09
CA VAL A 63 -2.72 -30.62 1.44
C VAL A 63 -3.01 -30.60 -0.06
N GLY A 64 -3.42 -29.43 -0.60
CA GLY A 64 -3.76 -29.25 -1.99
C GLY A 64 -2.53 -29.11 -2.88
N ASP A 65 -2.68 -29.51 -4.15
CA ASP A 65 -1.67 -29.29 -5.18
C ASP A 65 -2.02 -28.02 -5.97
N TRP A 66 -1.56 -26.88 -5.45
CA TRP A 66 -1.77 -25.56 -6.06
C TRP A 66 -0.43 -24.81 -6.17
N GLN A 67 -0.38 -23.82 -7.04
CA GLN A 67 0.81 -22.99 -7.26
C GLN A 67 0.41 -21.53 -7.35
N ILE A 68 1.36 -20.63 -7.04
CA ILE A 68 1.22 -19.20 -7.31
C ILE A 68 1.41 -18.91 -8.80
N ALA A 69 0.85 -17.81 -9.26
CA ALA A 69 1.13 -17.29 -10.59
C ALA A 69 2.63 -17.00 -10.78
N PRO A 70 3.18 -17.11 -12.01
CA PRO A 70 4.57 -16.81 -12.28
C PRO A 70 4.97 -15.40 -11.79
N LEU A 71 6.21 -15.29 -11.31
CA LEU A 71 6.79 -14.00 -10.93
C LEU A 71 7.26 -13.26 -12.18
N PRO A 72 7.08 -11.93 -12.24
CA PRO A 72 7.71 -11.08 -13.24
C PRO A 72 9.23 -11.19 -13.25
N ASP A 73 9.84 -10.95 -14.41
CA ASP A 73 11.29 -11.10 -14.61
C ASP A 73 12.10 -10.18 -13.69
N ASP A 74 11.64 -8.98 -13.43
CA ASP A 74 12.29 -8.00 -12.57
C ASP A 74 12.21 -8.34 -11.07
N LEU A 75 11.35 -9.28 -10.66
CA LEU A 75 11.24 -9.82 -9.31
C LEU A 75 11.97 -11.17 -9.12
N GLN A 76 12.67 -11.69 -10.13
CA GLN A 76 13.41 -12.95 -10.01
C GLN A 76 14.68 -12.82 -9.17
N ASP A 77 15.30 -11.66 -9.12
CA ASP A 77 16.48 -11.39 -8.30
C ASP A 77 16.15 -10.37 -7.20
N ARG A 78 15.95 -10.88 -5.98
CA ARG A 78 15.62 -10.10 -4.78
C ARG A 78 16.66 -10.30 -3.66
N ARG A 79 17.91 -10.64 -3.99
CA ARG A 79 18.96 -10.95 -3.02
C ARG A 79 19.34 -9.76 -2.15
N SER A 80 19.12 -8.53 -2.61
CA SER A 80 19.37 -7.32 -1.85
C SER A 80 18.17 -6.38 -1.95
N GLU A 81 17.59 -6.07 -0.80
CA GLU A 81 16.46 -5.14 -0.68
C GLU A 81 16.83 -4.03 0.31
N ILE A 82 16.46 -2.80 -0.03
CA ILE A 82 16.62 -1.64 0.83
C ILE A 82 15.27 -1.06 1.17
N THR A 83 15.09 -0.63 2.40
CA THR A 83 13.86 0.03 2.88
C THR A 83 14.17 1.48 3.21
N GLY A 84 13.23 2.35 2.93
CA GLY A 84 13.31 3.75 3.32
C GLY A 84 12.00 4.50 3.07
N PRO A 85 11.84 5.67 3.71
CA PRO A 85 10.64 6.49 3.58
C PRO A 85 10.49 7.03 2.16
N VAL A 86 9.28 7.47 1.84
CA VAL A 86 8.95 8.10 0.55
C VAL A 86 9.39 9.57 0.47
N ASP A 87 10.33 9.99 1.31
CA ASP A 87 11.03 11.28 1.19
C ASP A 87 11.81 11.36 -0.11
N ARG A 88 11.77 12.50 -0.77
CA ARG A 88 12.33 12.71 -2.11
C ARG A 88 13.81 12.35 -2.21
N LYS A 89 14.64 12.83 -1.27
CA LYS A 89 16.08 12.55 -1.25
C LYS A 89 16.36 11.07 -0.95
N MET A 90 15.61 10.49 0.01
CA MET A 90 15.79 9.10 0.41
C MET A 90 15.41 8.15 -0.72
N MET A 91 14.30 8.41 -1.42
CA MET A 91 13.89 7.63 -2.60
C MET A 91 14.94 7.66 -3.71
N ILE A 92 15.47 8.84 -4.05
CA ILE A 92 16.52 8.96 -5.07
C ILE A 92 17.74 8.12 -4.69
N ASN A 93 18.17 8.20 -3.43
CA ASN A 93 19.31 7.43 -2.95
C ASN A 93 19.04 5.93 -2.97
N ALA A 94 17.85 5.50 -2.54
CA ALA A 94 17.47 4.09 -2.52
C ALA A 94 17.38 3.49 -3.93
N LEU A 95 16.72 4.18 -4.86
CA LEU A 95 16.62 3.75 -6.26
C LEU A 95 17.99 3.66 -6.94
N ASN A 96 18.92 4.54 -6.58
CA ASN A 96 20.29 4.58 -7.09
C ASN A 96 21.28 3.68 -6.35
N SER A 97 20.85 2.94 -5.30
CA SER A 97 21.74 2.24 -4.38
C SER A 97 22.46 1.02 -4.98
N GLY A 98 21.90 0.46 -6.06
CA GLY A 98 22.35 -0.81 -6.63
C GLY A 98 21.70 -2.04 -5.97
N ALA A 99 20.80 -1.85 -4.99
CA ALA A 99 19.95 -2.93 -4.49
C ALA A 99 19.05 -3.45 -5.61
N CYS A 100 18.61 -4.71 -5.49
CA CYS A 100 17.67 -5.28 -6.45
C CYS A 100 16.29 -4.66 -6.28
N VAL A 101 15.87 -4.45 -5.04
CA VAL A 101 14.54 -3.94 -4.67
C VAL A 101 14.67 -2.76 -3.71
N PHE A 102 13.77 -1.81 -3.85
CA PHE A 102 13.50 -0.74 -2.89
C PHE A 102 12.09 -0.84 -2.36
N MET A 103 11.93 -1.12 -1.07
CA MET A 103 10.65 -1.00 -0.38
C MET A 103 10.43 0.47 -0.01
N ALA A 104 9.60 1.15 -0.81
CA ALA A 104 9.20 2.53 -0.58
C ALA A 104 8.10 2.55 0.48
N ASP A 105 8.42 3.08 1.64
CA ASP A 105 7.66 2.87 2.85
C ASP A 105 6.79 4.08 3.21
N LEU A 106 5.47 3.88 3.21
CA LEU A 106 4.47 4.84 3.69
C LEU A 106 4.06 4.57 5.15
N GLU A 107 4.60 3.52 5.77
CA GLU A 107 4.26 3.07 7.11
C GLU A 107 5.36 3.40 8.14
N ASP A 108 6.12 2.40 8.60
CA ASP A 108 6.99 2.49 9.78
C ASP A 108 8.13 3.52 9.66
N SER A 109 8.72 3.69 8.48
CA SER A 109 9.80 4.65 8.27
C SER A 109 9.32 6.03 7.81
N ASN A 110 8.02 6.22 7.63
CA ASN A 110 7.41 7.47 7.22
C ASN A 110 6.50 8.02 8.31
N THR A 111 6.80 9.23 8.81
CA THR A 111 5.92 9.86 9.78
C THR A 111 4.55 10.13 9.16
N PRO A 112 3.42 9.65 9.76
CA PRO A 112 2.10 9.62 9.13
C PRO A 112 1.39 10.99 9.15
N HIS A 113 2.12 12.07 8.93
CA HIS A 113 1.51 13.38 8.69
C HIS A 113 0.87 13.42 7.30
N TRP A 114 -0.29 14.06 7.18
CA TRP A 114 -0.97 14.25 5.91
C TRP A 114 -0.04 14.75 4.79
N HIS A 115 0.78 15.76 5.11
CA HIS A 115 1.75 16.29 4.15
C HIS A 115 2.71 15.21 3.65
N ASN A 116 3.27 14.38 4.54
CA ASN A 116 4.23 13.34 4.17
C ASN A 116 3.57 12.25 3.32
N GLN A 117 2.34 11.86 3.65
CA GLN A 117 1.61 10.84 2.89
C GLN A 117 1.33 11.33 1.46
N ILE A 118 0.81 12.53 1.31
CA ILE A 118 0.48 13.08 -0.02
C ILE A 118 1.76 13.43 -0.81
N GLN A 119 2.77 14.02 -0.16
CA GLN A 119 4.06 14.29 -0.81
C GLN A 119 4.75 12.99 -1.22
N GLY A 120 4.63 11.93 -0.43
CA GLY A 120 5.10 10.59 -0.75
C GLY A 120 4.49 10.07 -2.05
N GLN A 121 3.18 10.16 -2.22
CA GLN A 121 2.48 9.77 -3.46
C GLN A 121 2.98 10.58 -4.69
N ILE A 122 3.22 11.87 -4.51
CA ILE A 122 3.80 12.73 -5.56
C ILE A 122 5.23 12.27 -5.92
N ASN A 123 6.03 11.91 -4.92
CA ASN A 123 7.39 11.43 -5.12
C ASN A 123 7.42 10.06 -5.82
N LEU A 124 6.51 9.14 -5.45
CA LEU A 124 6.34 7.85 -6.13
C LEU A 124 6.04 8.03 -7.62
N ARG A 125 5.12 8.93 -7.95
CA ARG A 125 4.83 9.28 -9.34
C ARG A 125 6.06 9.84 -10.05
N GLY A 126 6.76 10.80 -9.41
CA GLY A 126 7.97 11.40 -9.97
C GLY A 126 9.11 10.40 -10.19
N ALA A 127 9.15 9.29 -9.43
CA ALA A 127 10.10 8.21 -9.65
C ALA A 127 9.83 7.45 -10.96
N TYR A 128 8.56 7.10 -11.25
CA TYR A 128 8.20 6.46 -12.52
C TYR A 128 8.36 7.39 -13.73
N ASP A 129 8.02 8.67 -13.57
CA ASP A 129 8.18 9.69 -14.63
C ASP A 129 9.67 10.09 -14.81
N CYS A 130 10.61 9.54 -14.03
CA CYS A 130 12.03 9.93 -13.97
C CYS A 130 12.24 11.43 -13.72
N SER A 131 11.26 12.11 -13.14
CA SER A 131 11.27 13.56 -12.88
C SER A 131 11.66 13.93 -11.46
N ILE A 132 11.80 12.94 -10.58
CA ILE A 132 12.16 13.17 -9.17
C ILE A 132 13.58 13.70 -9.06
N SER A 133 13.73 14.87 -8.43
CA SER A 133 15.03 15.48 -8.13
C SER A 133 14.95 16.25 -6.83
N PHE A 134 16.12 16.48 -6.21
CA PHE A 134 16.25 17.21 -4.98
C PHE A 134 17.56 17.99 -4.97
N THR A 135 17.54 19.25 -4.57
CA THR A 135 18.74 20.04 -4.32
C THR A 135 18.75 20.44 -2.86
N ASN A 136 19.81 20.08 -2.14
CA ASN A 136 19.94 20.44 -0.73
C ASN A 136 20.31 21.91 -0.55
N PRO A 137 20.24 22.47 0.67
CA PRO A 137 20.59 23.88 0.93
C PRO A 137 22.03 24.24 0.56
N GLU A 138 22.95 23.26 0.56
CA GLU A 138 24.36 23.43 0.19
C GLU A 138 24.58 23.36 -1.33
N GLY A 139 23.50 23.28 -2.13
CA GLY A 139 23.56 23.26 -3.59
C GLY A 139 23.85 21.89 -4.22
N LYS A 140 23.96 20.83 -3.43
CA LYS A 140 24.15 19.47 -3.99
C LYS A 140 22.85 18.95 -4.60
N HIS A 141 22.94 18.60 -5.88
CA HIS A 141 21.82 18.05 -6.65
C HIS A 141 21.78 16.53 -6.61
N TYR A 142 20.57 15.96 -6.45
CA TYR A 142 20.27 14.55 -6.45
C TYR A 142 19.22 14.29 -7.54
N ALA A 143 19.45 13.28 -8.37
CA ALA A 143 18.53 12.82 -9.41
C ALA A 143 18.71 11.31 -9.61
N LEU A 144 17.80 10.69 -10.31
CA LEU A 144 17.97 9.29 -10.72
C LEU A 144 19.13 9.21 -11.71
N LYS A 145 19.92 8.13 -11.61
CA LYS A 145 21.01 7.83 -12.52
C LYS A 145 20.49 7.11 -13.75
N ASP A 146 21.21 7.24 -14.85
CA ASP A 146 21.00 6.38 -16.00
C ASP A 146 21.34 4.92 -15.66
N GLY A 147 20.60 3.97 -16.24
CA GLY A 147 20.83 2.53 -16.08
C GLY A 147 19.86 1.87 -15.09
N ARG A 148 20.30 0.76 -14.52
CA ARG A 148 19.44 -0.05 -13.64
C ARG A 148 19.16 0.67 -12.32
N LEU A 149 17.92 0.87 -12.03
CA LEU A 149 17.41 1.31 -10.71
C LEU A 149 16.90 0.09 -9.92
N ALA A 150 16.77 0.24 -8.61
CA ALA A 150 16.11 -0.75 -7.78
C ALA A 150 14.61 -0.85 -8.17
N VAL A 151 14.07 -2.07 -8.24
CA VAL A 151 12.64 -2.30 -8.46
C VAL A 151 11.86 -1.80 -7.25
N MET A 152 10.83 -1.00 -7.48
CA MET A 152 10.10 -0.33 -6.41
C MET A 152 8.89 -1.16 -5.96
N LEU A 153 8.84 -1.54 -4.68
CA LEU A 153 7.68 -2.12 -4.03
C LEU A 153 7.16 -1.14 -2.98
N ILE A 154 5.87 -0.90 -2.95
CA ILE A 154 5.27 0.10 -2.05
C ILE A 154 4.75 -0.59 -0.79
N ARG A 155 5.18 -0.13 0.38
CA ARG A 155 4.58 -0.55 1.65
C ARG A 155 3.51 0.47 2.07
N PRO A 156 2.21 0.19 1.85
CA PRO A 156 1.14 1.03 2.36
C PRO A 156 1.07 0.92 3.88
N ARG A 157 0.37 1.82 4.51
CA ARG A 157 0.01 1.68 5.93
C ARG A 157 -0.78 0.40 6.17
N GLY A 158 -0.58 -0.19 7.35
CA GLY A 158 -1.32 -1.38 7.77
C GLY A 158 -2.83 -1.14 7.89
N LEU A 159 -3.62 -2.23 7.83
CA LEU A 159 -5.09 -2.16 7.90
C LEU A 159 -5.62 -1.55 9.19
N HIS A 160 -4.85 -1.61 10.28
CA HIS A 160 -5.18 -1.02 11.58
C HIS A 160 -5.07 0.52 11.63
N MET A 161 -4.52 1.16 10.57
CA MET A 161 -4.31 2.60 10.54
C MET A 161 -5.43 3.33 9.80
N GLU A 162 -5.97 4.36 10.44
CA GLU A 162 -6.98 5.24 9.87
C GLU A 162 -6.38 6.52 9.29
N GLU A 163 -7.06 7.08 8.28
CA GLU A 163 -6.76 8.39 7.71
C GLU A 163 -7.88 9.38 8.02
N LYS A 164 -7.68 10.15 9.08
CA LYS A 164 -8.68 11.10 9.60
C LYS A 164 -8.91 12.34 8.72
N HIS A 165 -7.99 12.62 7.79
CA HIS A 165 -8.14 13.76 6.87
C HIS A 165 -9.00 13.43 5.66
N LEU A 166 -9.29 12.15 5.41
CA LEU A 166 -10.21 11.69 4.38
C LEU A 166 -11.43 11.05 5.05
N LEU A 167 -12.56 11.74 5.00
CA LEU A 167 -13.80 11.22 5.55
C LEU A 167 -14.67 10.62 4.46
N VAL A 168 -15.20 9.44 4.70
CA VAL A 168 -16.19 8.76 3.86
C VAL A 168 -17.43 8.60 4.69
N GLU A 169 -18.55 9.23 4.24
CA GLU A 169 -19.82 9.29 4.98
C GLU A 169 -19.70 9.84 6.41
N GLY A 170 -18.68 10.68 6.65
CA GLY A 170 -18.41 11.30 7.95
C GLY A 170 -17.47 10.51 8.87
N GLU A 171 -17.03 9.31 8.47
CA GLU A 171 -16.09 8.48 9.21
C GLU A 171 -14.70 8.52 8.59
N SER A 172 -13.64 8.34 9.40
CA SER A 172 -12.26 8.24 8.92
C SER A 172 -12.10 7.08 7.94
N SER A 173 -11.36 7.29 6.87
CA SER A 173 -11.10 6.22 5.90
C SER A 173 -9.93 5.34 6.36
N SER A 174 -9.79 4.15 5.73
CA SER A 174 -8.59 3.32 5.90
C SER A 174 -7.36 4.01 5.30
N GLY A 175 -6.29 4.14 6.10
CA GLY A 175 -5.00 4.62 5.63
C GLY A 175 -4.41 3.72 4.54
N SER A 176 -4.55 2.41 4.71
CA SER A 176 -4.11 1.41 3.74
C SER A 176 -4.79 1.58 2.38
N LEU A 177 -6.13 1.73 2.37
CA LEU A 177 -6.89 1.94 1.14
C LEU A 177 -6.55 3.26 0.45
N LEU A 178 -6.29 4.31 1.21
CA LEU A 178 -5.84 5.58 0.64
C LEU A 178 -4.50 5.41 -0.07
N ASP A 179 -3.54 4.78 0.60
CA ASP A 179 -2.19 4.59 0.06
C ASP A 179 -2.20 3.71 -1.19
N VAL A 180 -2.87 2.55 -1.13
CA VAL A 180 -3.03 1.62 -2.25
C VAL A 180 -3.78 2.28 -3.40
N GLY A 181 -4.90 2.93 -3.11
CA GLY A 181 -5.75 3.53 -4.13
C GLY A 181 -5.07 4.68 -4.87
N LEU A 182 -4.41 5.60 -4.17
CA LEU A 182 -3.68 6.70 -4.79
C LEU A 182 -2.50 6.18 -5.62
N TYR A 183 -1.74 5.23 -5.07
CA TYR A 183 -0.61 4.65 -5.78
C TYR A 183 -1.08 3.98 -7.08
N LEU A 184 -2.05 3.08 -7.02
CA LEU A 184 -2.57 2.37 -8.20
C LEU A 184 -3.15 3.33 -9.24
N PHE A 185 -3.98 4.28 -8.80
CA PHE A 185 -4.60 5.25 -9.71
C PHE A 185 -3.57 6.05 -10.51
N HIS A 186 -2.49 6.48 -9.86
CA HIS A 186 -1.49 7.31 -10.50
C HIS A 186 -0.38 6.52 -11.20
N ASN A 187 -0.06 5.31 -10.76
CA ASN A 187 1.18 4.65 -11.15
C ASN A 187 1.01 3.27 -11.75
N ALA A 188 -0.14 2.59 -11.65
CA ALA A 188 -0.26 1.22 -12.14
C ALA A 188 0.09 1.10 -13.64
N GLN A 189 -0.50 1.93 -14.49
CA GLN A 189 -0.20 1.93 -15.91
C GLN A 189 1.25 2.40 -16.19
N ARG A 190 1.75 3.41 -15.44
CA ARG A 190 3.14 3.87 -15.59
C ARG A 190 4.17 2.79 -15.30
N ALA A 191 3.92 1.99 -14.26
CA ALA A 191 4.78 0.86 -13.92
C ALA A 191 4.82 -0.16 -15.05
N LEU A 192 3.66 -0.51 -15.60
CA LEU A 192 3.58 -1.43 -16.75
C LEU A 192 4.27 -0.87 -18.00
N ASP A 193 4.07 0.40 -18.31
CA ASP A 193 4.72 1.08 -19.44
C ASP A 193 6.25 1.15 -19.27
N ALA A 194 6.72 1.19 -18.02
CA ALA A 194 8.16 1.14 -17.68
C ALA A 194 8.74 -0.29 -17.70
N GLY A 195 7.93 -1.32 -18.01
CA GLY A 195 8.36 -2.72 -18.03
C GLY A 195 8.52 -3.38 -16.67
N THR A 196 7.88 -2.81 -15.65
CA THR A 196 7.76 -3.36 -14.29
C THR A 196 6.28 -3.51 -13.93
N GLY A 197 5.92 -3.58 -12.68
CA GLY A 197 4.52 -3.67 -12.23
C GLY A 197 4.20 -2.84 -11.00
N PRO A 198 2.91 -2.69 -10.69
CA PRO A 198 2.48 -2.10 -9.43
C PRO A 198 2.65 -3.11 -8.29
N TYR A 199 3.80 -3.05 -7.62
CA TYR A 199 4.19 -4.03 -6.61
C TYR A 199 4.05 -3.49 -5.20
N PHE A 200 3.67 -4.38 -4.27
CA PHE A 200 3.42 -4.04 -2.88
C PHE A 200 4.23 -4.88 -1.89
N TYR A 201 4.44 -4.30 -0.71
CA TYR A 201 4.77 -4.98 0.53
C TYR A 201 3.60 -4.81 1.49
N LEU A 202 2.93 -5.90 1.88
CA LEU A 202 1.76 -5.85 2.77
C LEU A 202 2.21 -6.01 4.22
N PRO A 203 2.07 -4.95 5.06
CA PRO A 203 2.49 -5.00 6.45
C PRO A 203 1.39 -5.50 7.37
N LYS A 204 1.79 -5.96 8.56
CA LYS A 204 0.93 -6.24 9.73
C LYS A 204 -0.24 -7.18 9.44
N ILE A 205 -0.13 -8.04 8.42
CA ILE A 205 -1.12 -9.08 8.14
C ILE A 205 -1.17 -10.04 9.32
N GLU A 206 -2.37 -10.37 9.81
CA GLU A 206 -2.60 -11.28 10.91
C GLU A 206 -3.14 -12.65 10.48
N GLY A 207 -3.68 -12.77 9.26
CA GLY A 207 -4.23 -14.02 8.78
C GLY A 207 -4.67 -14.00 7.31
N HIS A 208 -5.11 -15.16 6.85
CA HIS A 208 -5.49 -15.39 5.46
C HIS A 208 -6.72 -14.58 5.03
N LEU A 209 -7.61 -14.22 5.95
CA LEU A 209 -8.79 -13.42 5.62
C LEU A 209 -8.41 -12.00 5.21
N GLU A 210 -7.39 -11.41 5.83
CA GLU A 210 -6.86 -10.11 5.41
C GLU A 210 -6.15 -10.21 4.05
N ALA A 211 -5.44 -11.32 3.82
CA ALA A 211 -4.85 -11.63 2.52
C ALA A 211 -5.92 -11.75 1.43
N ARG A 212 -7.04 -12.45 1.70
CA ARG A 212 -8.21 -12.52 0.81
C ARG A 212 -8.78 -11.16 0.50
N TRP A 213 -8.92 -10.31 1.51
CA TRP A 213 -9.40 -8.95 1.33
C TRP A 213 -8.49 -8.14 0.39
N PHE A 214 -7.16 -8.22 0.56
CA PHE A 214 -6.23 -7.57 -0.38
C PHE A 214 -6.35 -8.14 -1.80
N ASN A 215 -6.54 -9.46 -1.95
CA ASN A 215 -6.77 -10.07 -3.25
C ASN A 215 -8.02 -9.51 -3.95
N GLU A 216 -9.10 -9.31 -3.19
CA GLU A 216 -10.33 -8.69 -3.71
C GLU A 216 -10.08 -7.22 -4.11
N VAL A 217 -9.37 -6.45 -3.29
CA VAL A 217 -8.99 -5.06 -3.60
C VAL A 217 -8.13 -4.99 -4.87
N PHE A 218 -7.14 -5.86 -5.02
CA PHE A 218 -6.27 -5.91 -6.19
C PHE A 218 -7.04 -6.30 -7.45
N THR A 219 -7.83 -7.37 -7.39
CA THR A 219 -8.65 -7.83 -8.51
C THR A 219 -9.63 -6.75 -8.97
N TRP A 220 -10.32 -6.09 -8.02
CA TRP A 220 -11.22 -5.00 -8.32
C TRP A 220 -10.48 -3.80 -8.94
N SER A 221 -9.30 -3.47 -8.41
CA SER A 221 -8.49 -2.36 -8.91
C SER A 221 -8.00 -2.61 -10.33
N GLU A 222 -7.52 -3.82 -10.64
CA GLU A 222 -7.09 -4.22 -11.99
C GLU A 222 -8.23 -4.07 -12.99
N GLN A 223 -9.42 -4.59 -12.65
CA GLN A 223 -10.61 -4.46 -13.48
C GLN A 223 -10.99 -2.99 -13.70
N ARG A 224 -10.94 -2.18 -12.65
CA ARG A 224 -11.32 -0.76 -12.69
C ARG A 224 -10.35 0.09 -13.50
N LEU A 225 -9.06 -0.23 -13.42
CA LEU A 225 -7.99 0.47 -14.14
C LEU A 225 -7.79 -0.06 -15.57
N GLY A 226 -8.41 -1.21 -15.91
CA GLY A 226 -8.26 -1.84 -17.22
C GLY A 226 -6.88 -2.45 -17.47
N ILE A 227 -6.16 -2.82 -16.42
CA ILE A 227 -4.87 -3.52 -16.49
C ILE A 227 -5.06 -5.03 -16.41
N PRO A 228 -4.14 -5.86 -16.93
CA PRO A 228 -4.28 -7.31 -16.91
C PRO A 228 -4.37 -7.86 -15.49
N HIS A 229 -5.20 -8.91 -15.30
CA HIS A 229 -5.28 -9.61 -14.01
C HIS A 229 -3.93 -10.23 -13.62
N GLY A 230 -3.56 -10.10 -12.35
CA GLY A 230 -2.27 -10.56 -11.83
C GLY A 230 -1.10 -9.64 -12.13
N SER A 231 -1.33 -8.43 -12.70
CA SER A 231 -0.31 -7.39 -12.86
C SER A 231 0.17 -6.86 -11.51
N ILE A 232 -0.73 -6.74 -10.54
CA ILE A 232 -0.38 -6.35 -9.18
C ILE A 232 0.31 -7.54 -8.52
N LYS A 233 1.47 -7.30 -7.90
CA LYS A 233 2.16 -8.31 -7.10
C LYS A 233 2.40 -7.82 -5.68
N ALA A 234 2.33 -8.74 -4.72
CA ALA A 234 2.49 -8.42 -3.32
C ALA A 234 3.42 -9.40 -2.60
N THR A 235 4.34 -8.86 -1.83
CA THR A 235 5.11 -9.58 -0.82
C THR A 235 4.45 -9.34 0.53
N VAL A 236 4.22 -10.37 1.31
CA VAL A 236 3.62 -10.24 2.64
C VAL A 236 4.71 -10.28 3.71
N LEU A 237 4.71 -9.28 4.58
CA LEU A 237 5.54 -9.29 5.80
C LEU A 237 4.93 -10.24 6.82
N ILE A 238 5.66 -11.31 7.14
CA ILE A 238 5.33 -12.20 8.27
C ILE A 238 6.01 -11.59 9.50
N GLU A 239 5.34 -10.66 10.14
CA GLU A 239 5.82 -9.87 11.26
C GLU A 239 4.87 -9.89 12.45
N THR A 240 3.73 -10.58 12.32
CA THR A 240 2.81 -10.88 13.42
C THR A 240 2.88 -12.36 13.74
N ILE A 241 2.71 -12.69 15.04
CA ILE A 241 2.73 -14.10 15.47
C ILE A 241 1.58 -14.89 14.85
N LEU A 242 0.45 -14.25 14.59
CA LEU A 242 -0.74 -14.88 14.02
C LEU A 242 -0.49 -15.32 12.57
N ALA A 243 0.07 -14.43 11.73
CA ALA A 243 0.39 -14.74 10.34
C ALA A 243 1.36 -15.92 10.19
N ALA A 244 2.26 -16.12 11.17
CA ALA A 244 3.22 -17.22 11.13
C ALA A 244 2.55 -18.61 11.16
N PHE A 245 1.32 -18.70 11.62
CA PHE A 245 0.54 -19.97 11.64
C PHE A 245 -0.34 -20.15 10.40
N GLU A 246 -0.48 -19.14 9.54
CA GLU A 246 -1.37 -19.14 8.38
C GLU A 246 -0.63 -18.81 7.08
N MET A 247 0.69 -19.05 7.01
CA MET A 247 1.50 -18.65 5.84
C MET A 247 1.02 -19.30 4.53
N GLU A 248 0.69 -20.58 4.55
CA GLU A 248 0.22 -21.29 3.35
C GLU A 248 -1.12 -20.75 2.88
N GLU A 249 -2.03 -20.48 3.81
CA GLU A 249 -3.34 -19.90 3.54
C GLU A 249 -3.19 -18.46 2.98
N ILE A 250 -2.29 -17.65 3.56
CA ILE A 250 -2.00 -16.31 3.07
C ILE A 250 -1.50 -16.35 1.62
N ILE A 251 -0.56 -17.27 1.31
CA ILE A 251 -0.05 -17.43 -0.05
C ILE A 251 -1.17 -17.88 -0.99
N HIS A 252 -2.00 -18.82 -0.56
CA HIS A 252 -3.11 -19.35 -1.37
C HIS A 252 -4.14 -18.27 -1.71
N GLU A 253 -4.53 -17.44 -0.75
CA GLU A 253 -5.50 -16.37 -0.99
C GLU A 253 -4.96 -15.32 -1.99
N LEU A 254 -3.68 -15.04 -1.94
CA LEU A 254 -3.01 -14.11 -2.85
C LEU A 254 -2.38 -14.76 -4.09
N ARG A 255 -2.61 -16.05 -4.38
CA ARG A 255 -1.83 -16.83 -5.36
C ARG A 255 -1.65 -16.16 -6.72
N ASP A 256 -2.63 -15.40 -7.20
CA ASP A 256 -2.54 -14.69 -8.47
C ASP A 256 -1.68 -13.40 -8.37
N HIS A 257 -1.55 -12.85 -7.17
CA HIS A 257 -0.83 -11.62 -6.86
C HIS A 257 0.43 -11.85 -5.99
N MET A 258 0.70 -13.07 -5.57
CA MET A 258 1.80 -13.37 -4.65
C MET A 258 3.16 -13.15 -5.32
N ALA A 259 4.06 -12.42 -4.61
CA ALA A 259 5.46 -12.25 -4.97
C ALA A 259 6.44 -12.84 -3.95
N GLY A 260 5.97 -13.22 -2.76
CA GLY A 260 6.78 -13.84 -1.74
C GLY A 260 6.37 -13.48 -0.32
N LEU A 261 7.05 -14.13 0.64
CA LEU A 261 6.96 -13.79 2.05
C LEU A 261 8.29 -13.18 2.51
N ASN A 262 8.22 -12.25 3.45
CA ASN A 262 9.38 -11.67 4.11
C ASN A 262 9.23 -11.86 5.62
N ALA A 263 10.16 -12.60 6.24
CA ALA A 263 10.21 -12.72 7.69
C ALA A 263 10.79 -11.42 8.26
N GLY A 264 9.90 -10.53 8.67
CA GLY A 264 10.22 -9.21 9.17
C GLY A 264 9.86 -9.02 10.65
N ARG A 265 10.00 -7.79 11.13
CA ARG A 265 9.52 -7.38 12.44
C ARG A 265 9.16 -5.89 12.44
#